data_adbd84dcb340c2f07997d7535bbb4f7b
#
_entry.id   adbd84dcb340c2f07997d7535bbb4f7b
#
_cell.length_a   1.000
_cell.length_b   1.000
_cell.length_c   1.000
_cell.angle_alpha   90.00
_cell.angle_beta   90.00
_cell.angle_gamma   90.00
#
_symmetry.space_group_name_H-M   'P 1'
#
loop_
_entity.id
_entity.type
_entity.pdbx_description
1 polymer ?
#
loop_
_entity_poly.entity_id
_entity_poly.type
_entity_poly.pdbx_seq_one_letter_code
_entity_poly.pdbx_strand_id
1 'polypeptide(L)' 'MAKVTANIEKNTYKTILQGDTKTFLADEPADLGGTNLGPTPLELLASSLAACTAITVRMYANRKQWPLEDIVVD' A
#
# COMPACT_ATOMS: atom_id res chain seq x y z
N MET A 1 -0.35 -8.44 14.82
CA MET A 1 -1.57 -8.33 14.02
C MET A 1 -1.66 -6.94 13.41
N ALA A 2 -2.07 -6.85 12.16
CA ALA A 2 -2.17 -5.57 11.48
C ALA A 2 -3.39 -4.80 11.95
N LYS A 3 -3.20 -3.54 12.30
CA LYS A 3 -4.28 -2.65 12.70
C LYS A 3 -4.05 -1.30 12.05
N VAL A 4 -5.08 -0.79 11.36
CA VAL A 4 -5.01 0.48 10.66
C VAL A 4 -6.22 1.32 11.03
N THR A 5 -5.97 2.60 11.30
CA THR A 5 -7.03 3.57 11.54
C THR A 5 -7.06 4.54 10.36
N ALA A 6 -8.25 4.80 9.84
CA ALA A 6 -8.44 5.74 8.74
C ALA A 6 -9.18 6.98 9.26
N ASN A 7 -8.70 8.15 8.86
CA ASN A 7 -9.32 9.41 9.23
C ASN A 7 -9.48 10.26 7.98
N ILE A 8 -10.71 10.62 7.65
CA ILE A 8 -11.04 11.47 6.50
C ILE A 8 -11.63 12.77 6.99
N GLU A 9 -11.18 13.88 6.41
CA GLU A 9 -11.68 15.18 6.77
C GLU A 9 -12.91 15.54 5.96
N LYS A 10 -13.57 16.62 6.39
CA LYS A 10 -14.93 16.96 5.95
C LYS A 10 -15.03 17.32 4.48
N ASN A 11 -14.04 18.00 3.94
CA ASN A 11 -14.15 18.63 2.62
C ASN A 11 -13.32 17.94 1.53
N THR A 12 -12.75 16.80 1.82
CA THR A 12 -11.88 16.11 0.85
C THR A 12 -12.06 14.61 0.94
N TYR A 13 -11.54 13.91 -0.06
CA TYR A 13 -11.42 12.45 0.01
C TYR A 13 -10.06 12.01 0.53
N LYS A 14 -9.19 12.98 0.81
CA LYS A 14 -7.89 12.67 1.39
C LYS A 14 -8.08 11.98 2.72
N THR A 15 -7.56 10.78 2.84
CA THR A 15 -7.67 9.94 4.02
C THR A 15 -6.30 9.70 4.60
N ILE A 16 -6.15 9.95 5.89
CA ILE A 16 -4.90 9.65 6.60
C ILE A 16 -5.04 8.26 7.18
N LEU A 17 -4.13 7.38 6.80
CA LEU A 17 -4.11 6.00 7.27
C LEU A 17 -2.94 5.81 8.22
N GLN A 18 -3.24 5.32 9.40
CA GLN A 18 -2.22 5.13 10.43
C GLN A 18 -2.15 3.67 10.83
N GLY A 19 -1.01 3.04 10.57
CA GLY A 19 -0.71 1.70 11.05
C GLY A 19 0.01 1.78 12.39
N ASP A 20 0.69 0.71 12.76
CA ASP A 20 1.41 0.66 14.04
C ASP A 20 2.52 1.70 14.12
N THR A 21 3.30 1.84 13.05
CA THR A 21 4.46 2.72 13.04
C THR A 21 4.52 3.65 11.84
N LYS A 22 3.61 3.51 10.89
CA LYS A 22 3.66 4.26 9.63
C LYS A 22 2.35 4.95 9.36
N THR A 23 2.46 6.15 8.81
CA THR A 23 1.32 6.94 8.36
C THR A 23 1.45 7.19 6.87
N PHE A 24 0.36 7.04 6.14
CA PHE A 24 0.36 7.28 4.70
C PHE A 24 -1.01 7.80 4.28
N LEU A 25 -1.12 8.24 3.03
CA LEU A 25 -2.32 8.87 2.52
C LEU A 25 -2.99 8.02 1.45
N ALA A 26 -4.31 8.06 1.43
CA ALA A 26 -5.11 7.61 0.30
C ALA A 26 -5.96 8.77 -0.17
N ASP A 27 -6.29 8.79 -1.45
CA ASP A 27 -7.09 9.85 -2.02
C ASP A 27 -7.75 9.34 -3.29
N GLU A 28 -8.53 10.18 -3.92
CA GLU A 28 -9.06 9.91 -5.24
C GLU A 28 -8.45 10.91 -6.24
N PRO A 29 -8.42 10.57 -7.53
CA PRO A 29 -7.93 11.53 -8.52
C PRO A 29 -8.87 12.72 -8.68
N ALA A 30 -8.35 13.77 -9.27
CA ALA A 30 -9.10 15.04 -9.40
C ALA A 30 -10.39 14.87 -10.17
N ASP A 31 -10.41 14.01 -11.19
CA ASP A 31 -11.61 13.79 -11.99
C ASP A 31 -12.73 13.08 -11.22
N LEU A 32 -12.42 12.45 -10.08
CA LEU A 32 -13.41 11.87 -9.20
C LEU A 32 -13.69 12.75 -7.97
N GLY A 33 -13.19 13.98 -7.98
CA GLY A 33 -13.41 14.92 -6.89
C GLY A 33 -12.35 14.91 -5.80
N GLY A 34 -11.31 14.13 -5.96
CA GLY A 34 -10.21 14.10 -5.00
C GLY A 34 -9.15 15.15 -5.29
N THR A 35 -8.09 15.14 -4.49
CA THR A 35 -6.96 16.06 -4.64
C THR A 35 -5.69 15.35 -5.10
N ASN A 36 -5.77 14.07 -5.38
CA ASN A 36 -4.67 13.28 -5.95
C ASN A 36 -3.39 13.37 -5.10
N LEU A 37 -3.53 13.39 -3.79
CA LEU A 37 -2.39 13.47 -2.87
C LEU A 37 -1.88 12.12 -2.42
N GLY A 38 -2.54 11.04 -2.80
CA GLY A 38 -2.13 9.69 -2.46
C GLY A 38 -2.76 8.68 -3.41
N PRO A 39 -2.37 7.42 -3.31
CA PRO A 39 -2.97 6.38 -4.13
C PRO A 39 -4.43 6.17 -3.79
N THR A 40 -5.19 5.63 -4.74
CA THR A 40 -6.58 5.27 -4.51
C THR A 40 -6.67 4.02 -3.63
N PRO A 41 -7.81 3.78 -2.98
CA PRO A 41 -7.99 2.55 -2.21
C PRO A 41 -7.78 1.28 -3.04
N LEU A 42 -8.20 1.29 -4.32
CA LEU A 42 -7.97 0.14 -5.20
C LEU A 42 -6.48 -0.07 -5.47
N GLU A 43 -5.74 1.03 -5.67
CA GLU A 43 -4.29 0.93 -5.83
C GLU A 43 -3.62 0.40 -4.58
N LEU A 44 -4.11 0.79 -3.40
CA LEU A 44 -3.59 0.28 -2.14
C LEU A 44 -3.86 -1.21 -1.97
N LEU A 45 -5.05 -1.65 -2.37
CA LEU A 45 -5.39 -3.06 -2.31
C LEU A 45 -4.48 -3.88 -3.25
N ALA A 46 -4.33 -3.42 -4.48
CA ALA A 46 -3.44 -4.08 -5.44
C ALA A 46 -1.99 -4.06 -4.95
N SER A 47 -1.57 -2.93 -4.36
CA SER A 47 -0.22 -2.79 -3.80
C SER A 47 0.02 -3.78 -2.67
N SER A 48 -0.97 -4.00 -1.81
CA SER A 48 -0.81 -4.93 -0.70
C SER A 48 -0.62 -6.36 -1.20
N LEU A 49 -1.35 -6.75 -2.24
CA LEU A 49 -1.23 -8.08 -2.82
C LEU A 49 0.13 -8.24 -3.51
N ALA A 50 0.54 -7.24 -4.28
CA ALA A 50 1.82 -7.27 -4.97
C ALA A 50 2.99 -7.31 -3.99
N ALA A 51 2.95 -6.47 -2.96
CA ALA A 51 4.00 -6.43 -1.94
C ALA A 51 4.06 -7.74 -1.16
N CYS A 52 2.91 -8.29 -0.80
CA CYS A 52 2.85 -9.54 -0.08
C CYS A 52 3.49 -10.67 -0.88
N THR A 53 3.18 -10.73 -2.18
CA THR A 53 3.75 -11.74 -3.07
C THR A 53 5.26 -11.58 -3.18
N ALA A 54 5.72 -10.34 -3.44
CA ALA A 54 7.15 -10.08 -3.62
C ALA A 54 7.95 -10.38 -2.34
N ILE A 55 7.43 -9.95 -1.19
CA ILE A 55 8.12 -10.16 0.09
C ILE A 55 8.15 -11.64 0.42
N THR A 56 7.06 -12.36 0.19
CA THR A 56 7.00 -13.80 0.48
C THR A 56 8.00 -14.57 -0.38
N VAL A 57 8.09 -14.23 -1.68
CA VAL A 57 9.07 -14.87 -2.56
C VAL A 57 10.48 -14.57 -2.10
N ARG A 58 10.75 -13.32 -1.70
CA ARG A 58 12.08 -12.94 -1.19
C ARG A 58 12.44 -13.71 0.08
N MET A 59 11.50 -13.82 1.01
CA MET A 59 11.73 -14.58 2.24
C MET A 59 12.03 -16.03 1.95
N TYR A 60 11.27 -16.63 1.02
CA TYR A 60 11.46 -18.01 0.66
C TYR A 60 12.83 -18.22 0.01
N ALA A 61 13.20 -17.35 -0.94
CA ALA A 61 14.49 -17.43 -1.60
C ALA A 61 15.64 -17.27 -0.61
N ASN A 62 15.50 -16.36 0.36
CA ASN A 62 16.53 -16.18 1.39
C ASN A 62 16.68 -17.41 2.26
N ARG A 63 15.56 -18.04 2.64
CA ARG A 63 15.60 -19.27 3.43
C ARG A 63 16.29 -20.41 2.69
N LYS A 64 16.05 -20.51 1.39
CA LYS A 64 16.67 -21.53 0.54
C LYS A 64 18.06 -21.14 0.07
N GLN A 65 18.50 -19.91 0.39
CA GLN A 65 19.79 -19.37 -0.03
C GLN A 65 19.93 -19.31 -1.56
N TRP A 66 18.82 -19.01 -2.24
CA TRP A 66 18.80 -18.81 -3.68
C TRP A 66 19.25 -17.40 -4.02
N PRO A 67 20.07 -17.21 -5.07
CA PRO A 67 20.55 -15.87 -5.43
C PRO A 67 19.52 -15.10 -6.25
N LEU A 68 18.46 -14.65 -5.60
CA LEU A 68 17.40 -13.89 -6.23
C LEU A 68 17.70 -12.40 -6.13
N GLU A 69 17.90 -11.73 -7.26
CA GLU A 69 18.27 -10.32 -7.28
C GLU A 69 17.07 -9.39 -7.26
N ASP A 70 16.12 -9.60 -8.18
CA ASP A 70 14.97 -8.73 -8.34
C ASP A 70 13.68 -9.52 -8.43
N ILE A 71 12.57 -8.89 -7.99
CA ILE A 71 11.22 -9.42 -8.12
C ILE A 71 10.32 -8.29 -8.61
N VAL A 72 9.60 -8.56 -9.70
CA VAL A 72 8.59 -7.62 -10.22
C VAL A 72 7.26 -8.35 -10.23
N VAL A 73 6.24 -7.72 -9.66
CA VAL A 73 4.89 -8.26 -9.61
C VAL A 73 3.94 -7.25 -10.26
N ASP A 74 3.26 -7.67 -11.31
CA ASP A 74 2.26 -6.85 -11.99
C ASP A 74 0.85 -7.20 -11.56
#